data_76395a66cbe3c3e32c1e0569fd04c270
#
_entry.id   76395a66cbe3c3e32c1e0569fd04c270
#
_cell.length_a   1.000
_cell.length_b   1.000
_cell.length_c   1.000
_cell.angle_alpha   90.00
_cell.angle_beta   90.00
_cell.angle_gamma   90.00
#
_symmetry.space_group_name_H-M   'P 1'
#
loop_
_entity.id
_entity.type
_entity.pdbx_description
1 polymer ?
#
loop_
_entity_poly.entity_id
_entity_poly.type
_entity_poly.pdbx_seq_one_letter_code
_entity_poly.pdbx_strand_id
1 'polypeptide(L)'
;MKLLRLAAVALAALACACSPSQKDEAAKAPDGRTTIRFATDWRAQAEQGGFYQALATGEYAKRGLDVKIVQGGPGVNVPQLLAAGAVEMGMGSNSFIVMNLAQEKIPVKAVAAMMQKDPQVLIAHPGQGLEKIADLKGRPILLSDASVTAFWVWLKAKYGFTDDQVRKYTFNSAPFLADKRAIQQGYVTSEPYTIETEAKMKPAVFLLADEGFPGYAAMVLASDKLIAEKPAAVRAFVEATAAGWTSYLDGDPAPGDALIKKDNPEMTQAVLDQARAKMKSYGLVTSGDAATQGIGAMTDQRWKEFFDVAASQGVYPKDLDYKSAYTLQFLKPAQ
;
A
#
# COMPACT_ATOMS: atom_id res chain seq x y z
N MET A 1 -79.81 30.35 -15.31
CA MET A 1 -78.63 30.85 -16.00
C MET A 1 -77.40 30.55 -15.15
N LYS A 2 -76.67 29.47 -15.34
CA LYS A 2 -75.27 29.26 -14.89
C LYS A 2 -74.73 28.13 -15.72
N LEU A 3 -73.76 28.43 -16.57
CA LEU A 3 -73.07 27.53 -17.47
C LEU A 3 -72.17 26.56 -16.68
N LEU A 4 -72.32 25.25 -16.90
CA LEU A 4 -71.40 24.20 -16.53
C LEU A 4 -70.25 24.16 -17.53
N ARG A 5 -69.00 24.32 -17.06
CA ARG A 5 -67.79 24.02 -17.85
C ARG A 5 -67.27 22.66 -17.41
N LEU A 6 -67.34 21.68 -18.31
CA LEU A 6 -66.63 20.41 -18.18
C LEU A 6 -65.14 20.66 -18.39
N ALA A 7 -64.31 20.25 -17.41
CA ALA A 7 -62.88 20.12 -17.54
C ALA A 7 -62.51 18.68 -17.84
N ALA A 8 -61.96 18.41 -19.02
CA ALA A 8 -61.38 17.13 -19.37
C ALA A 8 -60.00 16.97 -18.75
N VAL A 9 -59.82 15.98 -17.88
CA VAL A 9 -58.54 15.59 -17.34
C VAL A 9 -57.90 14.61 -18.29
N ALA A 10 -56.79 15.03 -18.95
CA ALA A 10 -55.95 14.14 -19.75
C ALA A 10 -54.97 13.40 -18.83
N LEU A 11 -55.12 12.10 -18.71
CA LEU A 11 -54.18 11.21 -18.00
C LEU A 11 -52.96 10.98 -18.91
N ALA A 12 -51.86 11.65 -18.61
CA ALA A 12 -50.55 11.36 -19.23
C ALA A 12 -49.91 10.15 -18.52
N ALA A 13 -49.92 8.99 -19.20
CA ALA A 13 -49.19 7.82 -18.76
C ALA A 13 -47.67 8.08 -18.90
N LEU A 14 -46.97 8.28 -17.78
CA LEU A 14 -45.49 8.23 -17.73
C LEU A 14 -45.05 6.78 -17.95
N ALA A 15 -44.58 6.46 -19.12
CA ALA A 15 -43.80 5.25 -19.37
C ALA A 15 -42.42 5.46 -18.73
N CYS A 16 -42.19 4.85 -17.54
CA CYS A 16 -40.85 4.66 -17.00
C CYS A 16 -40.12 3.72 -17.95
N ALA A 17 -39.32 4.28 -18.87
CA ALA A 17 -38.32 3.53 -19.60
C ALA A 17 -37.23 3.11 -18.61
N CYS A 18 -37.24 1.84 -18.22
CA CYS A 18 -36.09 1.20 -17.58
C CYS A 18 -34.94 1.23 -18.61
N SER A 19 -34.07 2.21 -18.52
CA SER A 19 -32.80 2.17 -19.22
C SER A 19 -32.02 0.96 -18.70
N PRO A 20 -31.48 0.08 -19.56
CA PRO A 20 -30.62 -0.98 -19.12
C PRO A 20 -29.40 -0.34 -18.43
N SER A 21 -29.08 -0.82 -17.22
CA SER A 21 -27.88 -0.49 -16.49
C SER A 21 -26.69 -0.57 -17.44
N GLN A 22 -26.08 0.57 -17.74
CA GLN A 22 -24.80 0.59 -18.45
C GLN A 22 -23.84 -0.25 -17.62
N LYS A 23 -23.41 -1.38 -18.20
CA LYS A 23 -22.25 -2.12 -17.66
C LYS A 23 -21.11 -1.12 -17.64
N ASP A 24 -20.59 -0.84 -16.45
CA ASP A 24 -19.35 -0.08 -16.27
C ASP A 24 -18.19 -0.87 -16.92
N GLU A 25 -18.08 -0.77 -18.25
CA GLU A 25 -16.81 -1.10 -18.89
C GLU A 25 -15.80 -0.07 -18.41
N ALA A 26 -14.70 -0.54 -17.79
CA ALA A 26 -13.60 0.33 -17.46
C ALA A 26 -13.25 1.18 -18.68
N ALA A 27 -13.39 2.48 -18.53
CA ALA A 27 -13.35 3.43 -19.63
C ALA A 27 -12.09 3.22 -20.48
N LYS A 28 -12.24 3.17 -21.79
CA LYS A 28 -11.10 3.24 -22.70
C LYS A 28 -10.66 4.69 -22.83
N ALA A 29 -9.36 4.93 -22.80
CA ALA A 29 -8.81 6.23 -23.19
C ALA A 29 -9.15 6.53 -24.67
N PRO A 30 -9.14 7.81 -25.09
CA PRO A 30 -9.44 8.19 -26.48
C PRO A 30 -8.60 7.47 -27.54
N ASP A 31 -7.40 7.01 -27.17
CA ASP A 31 -6.45 6.26 -28.01
C ASP A 31 -6.64 4.72 -27.94
N GLY A 32 -7.70 4.24 -27.29
CA GLY A 32 -8.05 2.82 -27.19
C GLY A 32 -7.35 2.06 -26.06
N ARG A 33 -6.46 2.69 -25.29
CA ARG A 33 -5.81 2.07 -24.12
C ARG A 33 -6.81 1.82 -23.00
N THR A 34 -6.53 0.80 -22.17
CA THR A 34 -7.33 0.54 -20.97
C THR A 34 -6.95 1.51 -19.87
N THR A 35 -7.92 2.30 -19.39
CA THR A 35 -7.71 3.20 -18.26
C THR A 35 -7.67 2.41 -16.95
N ILE A 36 -6.66 2.67 -16.11
CA ILE A 36 -6.50 2.13 -14.76
C ILE A 36 -6.28 3.31 -13.82
N ARG A 37 -7.22 3.55 -12.91
CA ARG A 37 -7.01 4.43 -11.77
C ARG A 37 -6.36 3.59 -10.67
N PHE A 38 -5.14 3.98 -10.27
CA PHE A 38 -4.37 3.30 -9.25
C PHE A 38 -4.22 4.20 -8.03
N ALA A 39 -4.84 3.83 -6.91
CA ALA A 39 -4.72 4.58 -5.67
C ALA A 39 -3.46 4.18 -4.92
N THR A 40 -2.62 5.15 -4.53
CA THR A 40 -1.56 4.93 -3.55
C THR A 40 -2.09 5.02 -2.13
N ASP A 41 -1.47 4.36 -1.19
CA ASP A 41 -1.84 4.37 0.22
C ASP A 41 -1.37 5.63 0.96
N TRP A 42 -0.42 6.35 0.37
CA TRP A 42 0.19 7.54 0.94
C TRP A 42 0.45 8.60 -0.12
N ARG A 43 0.91 9.79 0.33
CA ARG A 43 1.37 10.88 -0.54
C ARG A 43 2.54 10.40 -1.39
N ALA A 44 2.75 11.07 -2.53
CA ALA A 44 3.85 10.77 -3.43
C ALA A 44 5.20 10.93 -2.73
N GLN A 45 5.98 9.87 -2.69
CA GLN A 45 7.34 9.83 -2.15
C GLN A 45 8.10 8.64 -2.75
N ALA A 46 9.34 8.38 -2.33
CA ALA A 46 10.19 7.36 -2.93
C ALA A 46 9.62 5.94 -2.83
N GLU A 47 8.81 5.63 -1.82
CA GLU A 47 8.14 4.34 -1.61
C GLU A 47 7.08 4.03 -2.68
N GLN A 48 6.62 5.04 -3.40
CA GLN A 48 5.77 4.88 -4.59
C GLN A 48 6.58 5.04 -5.90
N GLY A 49 7.90 5.20 -5.81
CA GLY A 49 8.78 5.58 -6.90
C GLY A 49 8.69 4.71 -8.15
N GLY A 50 8.60 3.39 -8.01
CA GLY A 50 8.47 2.49 -9.15
C GLY A 50 7.18 2.69 -9.95
N PHE A 51 6.06 3.04 -9.29
CA PHE A 51 4.80 3.36 -9.97
C PHE A 51 4.90 4.66 -10.75
N TYR A 52 5.47 5.70 -10.14
CA TYR A 52 5.71 7.00 -10.78
C TYR A 52 6.73 6.89 -11.93
N GLN A 53 7.76 6.09 -11.76
CA GLN A 53 8.76 5.83 -12.79
C GLN A 53 8.15 5.10 -13.99
N ALA A 54 7.35 4.06 -13.76
CA ALA A 54 6.65 3.35 -14.83
C ALA A 54 5.72 4.29 -15.62
N LEU A 55 5.05 5.22 -14.93
CA LEU A 55 4.23 6.23 -15.58
C LEU A 55 5.07 7.20 -16.40
N ALA A 56 6.14 7.78 -15.81
CA ALA A 56 6.98 8.79 -16.41
C ALA A 56 7.75 8.27 -17.64
N THR A 57 8.21 7.01 -17.61
CA THR A 57 8.96 6.38 -18.71
C THR A 57 8.05 5.71 -19.76
N GLY A 58 6.74 5.80 -19.56
CA GLY A 58 5.75 5.25 -20.49
C GLY A 58 5.62 3.74 -20.47
N GLU A 59 6.11 3.04 -19.42
CA GLU A 59 6.03 1.58 -19.33
C GLU A 59 4.58 1.06 -19.35
N TYR A 60 3.65 1.80 -18.73
CA TYR A 60 2.22 1.50 -18.82
C TYR A 60 1.68 1.68 -20.24
N ALA A 61 2.00 2.81 -20.87
CA ALA A 61 1.53 3.13 -22.23
C ALA A 61 2.02 2.11 -23.27
N LYS A 62 3.28 1.67 -23.18
CA LYS A 62 3.87 0.62 -24.04
C LYS A 62 3.11 -0.71 -23.95
N ARG A 63 2.39 -0.95 -22.87
CA ARG A 63 1.58 -2.17 -22.62
C ARG A 63 0.08 -1.93 -22.76
N GLY A 64 -0.33 -0.85 -23.43
CA GLY A 64 -1.74 -0.56 -23.72
C GLY A 64 -2.55 -0.05 -22.53
N LEU A 65 -1.89 0.52 -21.52
CA LEU A 65 -2.55 1.07 -20.34
C LEU A 65 -2.46 2.61 -20.32
N ASP A 66 -3.57 3.26 -19.90
CA ASP A 66 -3.61 4.65 -19.50
C ASP A 66 -3.76 4.72 -17.98
N VAL A 67 -2.64 4.81 -17.26
CA VAL A 67 -2.64 4.78 -15.80
C VAL A 67 -2.75 6.19 -15.23
N LYS A 68 -3.68 6.34 -14.29
CA LYS A 68 -3.86 7.57 -13.49
C LYS A 68 -3.54 7.24 -12.03
N ILE A 69 -2.48 7.80 -11.49
CA ILE A 69 -2.17 7.67 -10.07
C ILE A 69 -3.11 8.60 -9.28
N VAL A 70 -3.87 8.01 -8.36
CA VAL A 70 -4.70 8.70 -7.38
C VAL A 70 -3.93 8.74 -6.09
N GLN A 71 -3.35 9.90 -5.78
CA GLN A 71 -2.49 10.06 -4.61
C GLN A 71 -3.26 9.86 -3.32
N GLY A 72 -2.71 9.07 -2.41
CA GLY A 72 -3.22 8.83 -1.07
C GLY A 72 -2.82 9.88 -0.04
N GLY A 73 -2.92 9.51 1.23
CA GLY A 73 -2.59 10.35 2.37
C GLY A 73 -3.17 9.82 3.68
N PRO A 74 -3.02 10.54 4.81
CA PRO A 74 -3.35 10.05 6.16
C PRO A 74 -4.78 9.54 6.37
N GLY A 75 -5.74 9.94 5.55
CA GLY A 75 -7.14 9.53 5.67
C GLY A 75 -7.64 8.63 4.52
N VAL A 76 -6.75 8.21 3.63
CA VAL A 76 -7.14 7.38 2.48
C VAL A 76 -7.27 5.92 2.88
N ASN A 77 -8.40 5.31 2.50
CA ASN A 77 -8.68 3.89 2.66
C ASN A 77 -8.76 3.23 1.28
N VAL A 78 -7.63 2.73 0.78
CA VAL A 78 -7.52 2.07 -0.53
C VAL A 78 -8.46 0.88 -0.67
N PRO A 79 -8.59 -0.04 0.31
CA PRO A 79 -9.60 -1.09 0.30
C PRO A 79 -11.03 -0.59 0.04
N GLN A 80 -11.42 0.50 0.69
CA GLN A 80 -12.76 1.08 0.49
C GLN A 80 -12.94 1.65 -0.92
N LEU A 81 -11.91 2.30 -1.48
CA LEU A 81 -11.94 2.81 -2.86
C LEU A 81 -12.08 1.68 -3.88
N LEU A 82 -11.39 0.55 -3.66
CA LEU A 82 -11.50 -0.65 -4.50
C LEU A 82 -12.89 -1.29 -4.39
N ALA A 83 -13.40 -1.46 -3.18
CA ALA A 83 -14.72 -2.05 -2.95
C ALA A 83 -15.86 -1.20 -3.55
N ALA A 84 -15.71 0.13 -3.53
CA ALA A 84 -16.64 1.06 -4.13
C ALA A 84 -16.50 1.20 -5.67
N GLY A 85 -15.48 0.58 -6.29
CA GLY A 85 -15.18 0.76 -7.73
C GLY A 85 -14.69 2.17 -8.08
N ALA A 86 -14.27 2.95 -7.09
CA ALA A 86 -13.74 4.29 -7.31
C ALA A 86 -12.36 4.26 -8.00
N VAL A 87 -11.64 3.16 -7.83
CA VAL A 87 -10.38 2.85 -8.53
C VAL A 87 -10.38 1.40 -8.99
N GLU A 88 -9.63 1.10 -10.04
CA GLU A 88 -9.50 -0.26 -10.60
C GLU A 88 -8.47 -1.08 -9.83
N MET A 89 -7.37 -0.44 -9.40
CA MET A 89 -6.28 -1.07 -8.67
C MET A 89 -5.80 -0.13 -7.57
N GLY A 90 -5.07 -0.66 -6.60
CA GLY A 90 -4.55 0.15 -5.51
C GLY A 90 -3.36 -0.46 -4.81
N MET A 91 -2.71 0.32 -3.97
CA MET A 91 -1.58 -0.10 -3.16
C MET A 91 -2.05 -0.60 -1.79
N GLY A 92 -1.63 -1.79 -1.42
CA GLY A 92 -1.73 -2.29 -0.05
C GLY A 92 -0.41 -2.08 0.68
N SER A 93 -0.44 -1.41 1.82
CA SER A 93 0.77 -1.09 2.56
C SER A 93 1.54 -2.33 2.99
N ASN A 94 0.82 -3.38 3.45
CA ASN A 94 1.43 -4.63 3.89
C ASN A 94 0.46 -5.83 3.83
N SER A 95 0.96 -7.03 4.14
CA SER A 95 0.20 -8.29 4.07
C SER A 95 -1.03 -8.34 4.98
N PHE A 96 -1.07 -7.58 6.08
CA PHE A 96 -2.26 -7.53 6.95
C PHE A 96 -3.46 -6.92 6.22
N ILE A 97 -3.24 -5.95 5.34
CA ILE A 97 -4.35 -5.30 4.61
C ILE A 97 -5.16 -6.33 3.82
N VAL A 98 -4.50 -7.15 2.99
CA VAL A 98 -5.22 -8.14 2.18
C VAL A 98 -5.73 -9.31 3.00
N MET A 99 -5.04 -9.68 4.08
CA MET A 99 -5.50 -10.73 4.97
C MET A 99 -6.78 -10.31 5.71
N ASN A 100 -6.87 -9.05 6.14
CA ASN A 100 -8.10 -8.49 6.73
C ASN A 100 -9.25 -8.49 5.70
N LEU A 101 -8.96 -8.13 4.44
CA LEU A 101 -9.95 -8.20 3.35
C LEU A 101 -10.46 -9.63 3.12
N ALA A 102 -9.57 -10.63 3.15
CA ALA A 102 -9.94 -12.05 3.05
C ALA A 102 -10.81 -12.48 4.22
N GLN A 103 -10.48 -12.08 5.45
CA GLN A 103 -11.28 -12.38 6.64
C GLN A 103 -12.69 -11.78 6.54
N GLU A 104 -12.81 -10.58 6.01
CA GLU A 104 -14.10 -9.89 5.79
C GLU A 104 -14.78 -10.30 4.50
N LYS A 105 -14.20 -11.23 3.73
CA LYS A 105 -14.70 -11.73 2.44
C LYS A 105 -14.91 -10.62 1.40
N ILE A 106 -14.08 -9.59 1.45
CA ILE A 106 -14.08 -8.52 0.46
C ILE A 106 -13.34 -9.02 -0.80
N PRO A 107 -13.94 -8.93 -2.01
CA PRO A 107 -13.43 -9.55 -3.22
C PRO A 107 -12.28 -8.75 -3.84
N VAL A 108 -11.17 -8.65 -3.12
CA VAL A 108 -9.93 -7.97 -3.52
C VAL A 108 -8.75 -8.85 -3.15
N LYS A 109 -7.76 -8.97 -4.04
CA LYS A 109 -6.56 -9.78 -3.85
C LYS A 109 -5.29 -8.98 -4.11
N ALA A 110 -4.20 -9.40 -3.45
CA ALA A 110 -2.86 -9.04 -3.89
C ALA A 110 -2.51 -9.79 -5.18
N VAL A 111 -2.01 -9.07 -6.18
CA VAL A 111 -1.58 -9.61 -7.48
C VAL A 111 -0.07 -9.52 -7.68
N ALA A 112 0.62 -8.72 -6.88
CA ALA A 112 2.08 -8.62 -6.81
C ALA A 112 2.51 -7.93 -5.50
N ALA A 113 3.77 -8.14 -5.07
CA ALA A 113 4.38 -7.45 -3.93
C ALA A 113 5.67 -6.74 -4.37
N MET A 114 5.62 -5.40 -4.43
CA MET A 114 6.76 -4.62 -4.90
C MET A 114 7.87 -4.50 -3.86
N MET A 115 7.55 -4.64 -2.57
CA MET A 115 8.54 -4.72 -1.51
C MET A 115 8.52 -6.08 -0.82
N GLN A 116 9.69 -6.68 -0.73
CA GLN A 116 9.92 -7.97 -0.10
C GLN A 116 10.11 -7.86 1.41
N LYS A 117 10.54 -6.72 1.88
CA LYS A 117 10.59 -6.37 3.30
C LYS A 117 9.68 -5.18 3.56
N ASP A 118 8.88 -5.27 4.61
CA ASP A 118 8.12 -4.13 5.10
C ASP A 118 9.10 -3.07 5.63
N PRO A 119 9.09 -1.83 5.14
CA PRO A 119 10.00 -0.77 5.59
C PRO A 119 9.70 -0.25 7.00
N GLN A 120 8.71 -0.81 7.68
CA GLN A 120 8.25 -0.38 9.00
C GLN A 120 9.33 -0.53 10.06
N VAL A 121 9.56 0.55 10.80
CA VAL A 121 10.52 0.62 11.90
C VAL A 121 9.87 1.13 13.18
N LEU A 122 10.50 0.78 14.32
CA LEU A 122 10.38 1.53 15.56
C LEU A 122 11.63 2.38 15.74
N ILE A 123 11.44 3.63 16.13
CA ILE A 123 12.47 4.67 16.24
C ILE A 123 12.57 5.08 17.69
N ALA A 124 13.77 5.11 18.24
CA ALA A 124 14.06 5.51 19.62
C ALA A 124 15.11 6.61 19.68
N HIS A 125 15.13 7.35 20.78
CA HIS A 125 16.22 8.27 21.05
C HIS A 125 17.54 7.50 21.29
N PRO A 126 18.71 8.01 20.84
CA PRO A 126 19.97 7.36 21.00
C PRO A 126 20.47 7.36 22.45
N GLY A 127 21.44 6.51 22.76
CA GLY A 127 22.16 6.52 24.05
C GLY A 127 21.38 6.00 25.25
N GLN A 128 20.28 5.25 25.01
CA GLN A 128 19.44 4.71 26.10
C GLN A 128 19.65 3.22 26.37
N GLY A 129 20.71 2.61 25.79
CA GLY A 129 21.00 1.18 25.98
C GLY A 129 19.96 0.25 25.35
N LEU A 130 19.24 0.71 24.30
CA LEU A 130 18.25 -0.07 23.58
C LEU A 130 18.94 -0.77 22.41
N GLU A 131 19.00 -2.09 22.42
CA GLU A 131 19.70 -2.88 21.41
C GLU A 131 18.76 -3.73 20.55
N LYS A 132 17.56 -4.04 21.06
CA LYS A 132 16.56 -4.90 20.41
C LYS A 132 15.13 -4.44 20.69
N ILE A 133 14.18 -4.86 19.89
CA ILE A 133 12.75 -4.48 20.03
C ILE A 133 12.20 -4.82 21.43
N ALA A 134 12.62 -5.94 22.03
CA ALA A 134 12.18 -6.32 23.37
C ALA A 134 12.49 -5.27 24.45
N ASP A 135 13.54 -4.46 24.26
CA ASP A 135 13.96 -3.41 25.22
C ASP A 135 13.00 -2.21 25.22
N LEU A 136 12.11 -2.12 24.21
CA LEU A 136 11.11 -1.05 24.07
C LEU A 136 9.86 -1.31 24.94
N LYS A 137 9.76 -2.47 25.58
CA LYS A 137 8.62 -2.82 26.44
C LYS A 137 8.45 -1.80 27.57
N GLY A 138 7.19 -1.42 27.84
CA GLY A 138 6.84 -0.46 28.89
C GLY A 138 7.16 1.01 28.55
N ARG A 139 7.59 1.31 27.32
CA ARG A 139 7.77 2.68 26.83
C ARG A 139 6.55 3.16 26.06
N PRO A 140 6.25 4.47 26.07
CA PRO A 140 5.19 5.00 25.21
C PRO A 140 5.60 4.87 23.74
N ILE A 141 4.70 4.34 22.90
CA ILE A 141 4.95 4.11 21.47
C ILE A 141 3.89 4.84 20.66
N LEU A 142 4.33 5.79 19.84
CA LEU A 142 3.47 6.53 18.91
C LEU A 142 3.17 5.68 17.70
N LEU A 143 1.89 5.31 17.54
CA LEU A 143 1.37 4.47 16.46
C LEU A 143 0.17 5.14 15.77
N SER A 144 0.09 5.01 14.46
CA SER A 144 -1.11 5.36 13.70
C SER A 144 -2.22 4.33 13.93
N ASP A 145 -3.46 4.74 13.69
CA ASP A 145 -4.62 3.83 13.85
C ASP A 145 -4.48 2.58 12.95
N ALA A 146 -3.96 2.73 11.73
CA ALA A 146 -3.70 1.61 10.82
C ALA A 146 -2.63 0.64 11.37
N SER A 147 -1.62 1.14 12.06
CA SER A 147 -0.55 0.30 12.62
C SER A 147 -1.01 -0.52 13.82
N VAL A 148 -2.00 -0.02 14.58
CA VAL A 148 -2.59 -0.73 15.72
C VAL A 148 -3.29 -2.03 15.29
N THR A 149 -3.88 -2.06 14.10
CA THR A 149 -4.53 -3.25 13.53
C THR A 149 -3.60 -4.10 12.65
N ALA A 150 -2.34 -3.71 12.53
CA ALA A 150 -1.33 -4.39 11.71
C ALA A 150 -0.17 -4.90 12.60
N PHE A 151 1.02 -4.34 12.45
CA PHE A 151 2.21 -4.87 13.13
C PHE A 151 2.19 -4.78 14.66
N TRP A 152 1.36 -3.89 15.25
CA TRP A 152 1.21 -3.82 16.70
C TRP A 152 0.70 -5.12 17.30
N VAL A 153 -0.23 -5.78 16.62
CA VAL A 153 -0.77 -7.08 17.07
C VAL A 153 0.36 -8.11 17.13
N TRP A 154 1.25 -8.10 16.12
CA TRP A 154 2.43 -8.96 16.10
C TRP A 154 3.42 -8.62 17.22
N LEU A 155 3.67 -7.34 17.49
CA LEU A 155 4.53 -6.91 18.61
C LEU A 155 3.98 -7.35 19.95
N LYS A 156 2.66 -7.24 20.19
CA LYS A 156 2.01 -7.74 21.41
C LYS A 156 2.25 -9.23 21.59
N ALA A 157 2.00 -9.99 20.55
CA ALA A 157 2.11 -11.44 20.61
C ALA A 157 3.55 -11.92 20.78
N LYS A 158 4.50 -11.31 20.06
CA LYS A 158 5.91 -11.75 20.08
C LYS A 158 6.68 -11.26 21.30
N TYR A 159 6.46 -10.01 21.74
CA TYR A 159 7.27 -9.36 22.79
C TYR A 159 6.47 -9.07 24.07
N GLY A 160 5.18 -9.35 24.08
CA GLY A 160 4.32 -9.07 25.23
C GLY A 160 4.15 -7.57 25.50
N PHE A 161 4.08 -6.76 24.45
CA PHE A 161 3.70 -5.36 24.54
C PHE A 161 2.23 -5.23 24.91
N THR A 162 1.84 -4.10 25.48
CA THR A 162 0.49 -3.88 26.00
C THR A 162 -0.09 -2.55 25.50
N ASP A 163 -1.41 -2.48 25.37
CA ASP A 163 -2.09 -1.35 24.73
C ASP A 163 -1.95 -0.02 25.53
N ASP A 164 -1.57 -0.09 26.81
CA ASP A 164 -1.23 1.09 27.63
C ASP A 164 0.03 1.81 27.16
N GLN A 165 0.89 1.16 26.37
CA GLN A 165 2.05 1.79 25.71
C GLN A 165 1.65 2.68 24.53
N VAL A 166 0.48 2.43 23.89
CA VAL A 166 0.08 3.11 22.65
C VAL A 166 -0.22 4.59 22.90
N ARG A 167 0.37 5.43 22.06
CA ARG A 167 0.05 6.85 21.92
C ARG A 167 -0.30 7.13 20.46
N LYS A 168 -1.25 7.99 20.23
CA LYS A 168 -1.67 8.32 18.86
C LYS A 168 -0.56 9.06 18.11
N TYR A 169 -0.18 8.51 16.95
CA TYR A 169 0.73 9.15 16.01
C TYR A 169 -0.06 9.82 14.89
N THR A 170 0.15 11.11 14.72
CA THR A 170 -0.52 11.95 13.72
C THR A 170 0.45 12.39 12.61
N PHE A 171 1.51 11.60 12.38
CA PHE A 171 2.57 11.88 11.40
C PHE A 171 3.33 13.18 11.68
N ASN A 172 3.42 13.52 12.97
CA ASN A 172 4.20 14.63 13.50
C ASN A 172 5.15 14.11 14.58
N SER A 173 6.45 14.28 14.40
CA SER A 173 7.47 13.77 15.31
C SER A 173 7.70 14.66 16.54
N ALA A 174 7.04 15.82 16.67
CA ALA A 174 7.22 16.69 17.83
C ALA A 174 6.96 16.01 19.18
N PRO A 175 5.92 15.17 19.37
CA PRO A 175 5.73 14.42 20.61
C PRO A 175 6.87 13.44 20.91
N PHE A 176 7.42 12.79 19.89
CA PHE A 176 8.59 11.91 20.02
C PHE A 176 9.82 12.73 20.46
N LEU A 177 10.08 13.86 19.83
CA LEU A 177 11.24 14.72 20.15
C LEU A 177 11.14 15.30 21.55
N ALA A 178 9.93 15.57 22.06
CA ALA A 178 9.71 16.14 23.39
C ALA A 178 9.89 15.13 24.53
N ASP A 179 9.59 13.84 24.30
CA ASP A 179 9.73 12.77 25.30
C ASP A 179 10.86 11.81 24.91
N LYS A 180 11.99 11.89 25.61
CA LYS A 180 13.14 11.02 25.36
C LYS A 180 12.85 9.53 25.56
N ARG A 181 11.79 9.17 26.30
CA ARG A 181 11.37 7.78 26.48
C ARG A 181 10.46 7.29 25.37
N ALA A 182 9.87 8.20 24.61
CA ALA A 182 8.96 7.85 23.55
C ALA A 182 9.66 7.05 22.44
N ILE A 183 8.90 6.11 21.88
CA ILE A 183 9.23 5.38 20.67
C ILE A 183 8.23 5.86 19.60
N GLN A 184 8.66 5.93 18.36
CA GLN A 184 7.81 6.31 17.24
C GLN A 184 7.87 5.26 16.14
N GLN A 185 6.73 4.96 15.53
CA GLN A 185 6.73 4.25 14.25
C GLN A 185 7.30 5.12 13.13
N GLY A 186 7.75 4.50 12.07
CA GLY A 186 8.16 5.17 10.84
C GLY A 186 8.54 4.16 9.76
N TYR A 187 8.94 4.68 8.62
CA TYR A 187 9.57 3.90 7.55
C TYR A 187 11.07 4.17 7.55
N VAL A 188 11.89 3.13 7.40
CA VAL A 188 13.36 3.25 7.41
C VAL A 188 13.87 4.24 6.34
N THR A 189 13.08 4.49 5.34
CA THR A 189 13.32 5.38 4.20
C THR A 189 12.90 6.84 4.45
N SER A 190 12.20 7.14 5.55
CA SER A 190 11.56 8.46 5.77
C SER A 190 11.93 9.07 7.13
N GLU A 191 11.20 8.75 8.19
CA GLU A 191 11.29 9.42 9.48
C GLU A 191 12.70 9.45 10.11
N PRO A 192 13.52 8.39 10.05
CA PRO A 192 14.87 8.46 10.63
C PRO A 192 15.73 9.56 10.00
N TYR A 193 15.61 9.76 8.69
CA TYR A 193 16.34 10.81 7.97
C TYR A 193 15.83 12.21 8.35
N THR A 194 14.51 12.39 8.41
CA THR A 194 13.90 13.66 8.81
C THR A 194 14.32 14.04 10.24
N ILE A 195 14.26 13.09 11.18
CA ILE A 195 14.71 13.31 12.56
C ILE A 195 16.21 13.67 12.61
N GLU A 196 17.05 12.96 11.85
CA GLU A 196 18.49 13.23 11.81
C GLU A 196 18.79 14.62 11.24
N THR A 197 18.09 15.03 10.19
CA THR A 197 18.35 16.31 9.51
C THR A 197 17.75 17.49 10.23
N GLU A 198 16.54 17.39 10.79
CA GLU A 198 15.84 18.49 11.44
C GLU A 198 16.21 18.63 12.92
N ALA A 199 16.20 17.52 13.67
CA ALA A 199 16.52 17.52 15.09
C ALA A 199 18.01 17.35 15.39
N LYS A 200 18.87 17.15 14.36
CA LYS A 200 20.31 16.89 14.49
C LYS A 200 20.62 15.73 15.44
N MET A 201 19.74 14.75 15.47
CA MET A 201 19.80 13.58 16.33
C MET A 201 19.73 12.32 15.48
N LYS A 202 20.80 11.51 15.50
CA LYS A 202 20.79 10.19 14.83
C LYS A 202 20.03 9.19 15.72
N PRO A 203 18.81 8.79 15.34
CA PRO A 203 18.00 7.90 16.15
C PRO A 203 18.51 6.46 16.13
N ALA A 204 18.13 5.67 17.13
CA ALA A 204 18.17 4.21 17.05
C ALA A 204 16.96 3.72 16.24
N VAL A 205 17.18 2.78 15.30
CA VAL A 205 16.17 2.31 14.35
C VAL A 205 16.12 0.79 14.40
N PHE A 206 14.91 0.26 14.58
CA PHE A 206 14.62 -1.18 14.65
C PHE A 206 13.71 -1.56 13.50
N LEU A 207 14.27 -2.20 12.46
CA LEU A 207 13.47 -2.68 11.31
C LEU A 207 12.70 -3.95 11.70
N LEU A 208 11.38 -3.92 11.62
CA LEU A 208 10.54 -5.05 12.03
C LEU A 208 10.79 -6.30 11.18
N ALA A 209 11.09 -6.13 9.89
CA ALA A 209 11.39 -7.22 8.97
C ALA A 209 12.66 -8.00 9.38
N ASP A 210 13.68 -7.33 9.91
CA ASP A 210 14.92 -7.97 10.38
C ASP A 210 14.70 -8.74 11.70
N GLU A 211 13.66 -8.42 12.42
CA GLU A 211 13.20 -9.13 13.62
C GLU A 211 12.21 -10.28 13.31
N GLY A 212 12.06 -10.63 12.03
CA GLY A 212 11.20 -11.73 11.59
C GLY A 212 9.73 -11.36 11.41
N PHE A 213 9.42 -10.08 11.16
CA PHE A 213 8.10 -9.68 10.66
C PHE A 213 7.98 -10.15 9.21
N PRO A 214 7.13 -11.16 8.90
CA PRO A 214 7.27 -11.94 7.66
C PRO A 214 6.56 -11.34 6.45
N GLY A 215 5.86 -10.22 6.61
CA GLY A 215 4.98 -9.66 5.58
C GLY A 215 5.70 -9.13 4.34
N TYR A 216 4.96 -9.14 3.21
CA TYR A 216 5.24 -8.30 2.06
C TYR A 216 4.75 -6.87 2.30
N ALA A 217 5.25 -5.91 1.52
CA ALA A 217 4.77 -4.53 1.52
C ALA A 217 4.66 -3.96 0.09
N ALA A 218 4.12 -2.75 -0.03
CA ALA A 218 3.86 -2.07 -1.30
C ALA A 218 3.20 -3.00 -2.33
N MET A 219 2.15 -3.68 -1.91
CA MET A 219 1.46 -4.66 -2.74
C MET A 219 0.54 -4.00 -3.74
N VAL A 220 0.41 -4.61 -4.90
CA VAL A 220 -0.61 -4.24 -5.91
C VAL A 220 -1.87 -5.03 -5.63
N LEU A 221 -2.97 -4.33 -5.39
CA LEU A 221 -4.30 -4.88 -5.13
C LEU A 221 -5.19 -4.71 -6.34
N ALA A 222 -6.00 -5.73 -6.64
CA ALA A 222 -7.03 -5.70 -7.67
C ALA A 222 -8.30 -6.40 -7.21
N SER A 223 -9.47 -5.94 -7.68
CA SER A 223 -10.73 -6.61 -7.40
C SER A 223 -10.85 -7.93 -8.18
N ASP A 224 -11.55 -8.92 -7.63
CA ASP A 224 -11.86 -10.18 -8.32
C ASP A 224 -12.56 -9.93 -9.65
N LYS A 225 -13.41 -8.89 -9.74
CA LYS A 225 -14.05 -8.46 -10.97
C LYS A 225 -13.02 -8.06 -12.03
N LEU A 226 -12.07 -7.19 -11.69
CA LEU A 226 -11.04 -6.77 -12.65
C LEU A 226 -10.14 -7.95 -13.08
N ILE A 227 -9.79 -8.81 -12.14
CA ILE A 227 -9.00 -10.03 -12.40
C ILE A 227 -9.72 -10.95 -13.41
N ALA A 228 -11.02 -11.12 -13.27
CA ALA A 228 -11.81 -11.97 -14.15
C ALA A 228 -12.07 -11.33 -15.52
N GLU A 229 -12.42 -10.04 -15.56
CA GLU A 229 -12.84 -9.35 -16.78
C GLU A 229 -11.66 -8.87 -17.63
N LYS A 230 -10.53 -8.47 -17.00
CA LYS A 230 -9.38 -7.87 -17.68
C LYS A 230 -8.02 -8.42 -17.20
N PRO A 231 -7.82 -9.74 -17.19
CA PRO A 231 -6.57 -10.33 -16.67
C PRO A 231 -5.33 -9.85 -17.42
N ALA A 232 -5.44 -9.55 -18.73
CA ALA A 232 -4.32 -9.02 -19.52
C ALA A 232 -3.91 -7.62 -19.04
N ALA A 233 -4.86 -6.76 -18.64
CA ALA A 233 -4.55 -5.43 -18.12
C ALA A 233 -3.89 -5.49 -16.74
N VAL A 234 -4.32 -6.42 -15.87
CA VAL A 234 -3.69 -6.65 -14.57
C VAL A 234 -2.23 -7.12 -14.76
N ARG A 235 -2.00 -8.10 -15.66
CA ARG A 235 -0.64 -8.57 -15.98
C ARG A 235 0.24 -7.44 -16.53
N ALA A 236 -0.28 -6.68 -17.49
CA ALA A 236 0.43 -5.54 -18.08
C ALA A 236 0.81 -4.49 -17.03
N PHE A 237 -0.10 -4.23 -16.06
CA PHE A 237 0.18 -3.30 -14.95
C PHE A 237 1.30 -3.83 -14.05
N VAL A 238 1.25 -5.10 -13.64
CA VAL A 238 2.28 -5.72 -12.79
C VAL A 238 3.66 -5.69 -13.48
N GLU A 239 3.72 -6.08 -14.75
CA GLU A 239 4.97 -6.09 -15.53
C GLU A 239 5.54 -4.67 -15.74
N ALA A 240 4.68 -3.70 -16.06
CA ALA A 240 5.08 -2.30 -16.21
C ALA A 240 5.62 -1.72 -14.89
N THR A 241 4.94 -2.03 -13.78
CA THR A 241 5.37 -1.59 -12.44
C THR A 241 6.70 -2.20 -12.04
N ALA A 242 6.92 -3.50 -12.30
CA ALA A 242 8.21 -4.15 -12.04
C ALA A 242 9.34 -3.51 -12.87
N ALA A 243 9.10 -3.20 -14.15
CA ALA A 243 10.05 -2.46 -14.99
C ALA A 243 10.32 -1.05 -14.45
N GLY A 244 9.28 -0.37 -13.97
CA GLY A 244 9.41 0.93 -13.32
C GLY A 244 10.28 0.88 -12.07
N TRP A 245 10.09 -0.11 -11.20
CA TRP A 245 10.92 -0.29 -10.01
C TRP A 245 12.37 -0.60 -10.37
N THR A 246 12.63 -1.46 -11.36
CA THR A 246 13.99 -1.72 -11.85
C THR A 246 14.66 -0.43 -12.33
N SER A 247 13.96 0.34 -13.17
CA SER A 247 14.47 1.62 -13.68
C SER A 247 14.67 2.67 -12.58
N TYR A 248 13.77 2.70 -11.58
CA TYR A 248 13.87 3.66 -10.48
C TYR A 248 15.04 3.40 -9.55
N LEU A 249 15.34 2.11 -9.30
CA LEU A 249 16.43 1.71 -8.40
C LEU A 249 17.79 1.67 -9.10
N ASP A 250 17.86 1.15 -10.31
CA ASP A 250 19.12 0.81 -10.98
C ASP A 250 19.39 1.63 -12.24
N GLY A 251 18.40 2.37 -12.75
CA GLY A 251 18.52 3.29 -13.88
C GLY A 251 18.54 4.76 -13.46
N ASP A 252 18.02 5.62 -14.35
CA ASP A 252 17.81 7.05 -14.07
C ASP A 252 16.47 7.29 -13.40
N PRO A 253 16.42 7.67 -12.10
CA PRO A 253 15.19 7.92 -11.37
C PRO A 253 14.56 9.28 -11.67
N ALA A 254 15.27 10.20 -12.36
CA ALA A 254 14.85 11.58 -12.53
C ALA A 254 13.43 11.74 -13.11
N PRO A 255 12.98 10.92 -14.10
CA PRO A 255 11.60 11.03 -14.59
C PRO A 255 10.53 10.77 -13.52
N GLY A 256 10.72 9.73 -12.70
CA GLY A 256 9.81 9.42 -11.58
C GLY A 256 9.86 10.48 -10.48
N ASP A 257 11.07 10.89 -10.09
CA ASP A 257 11.28 11.95 -9.09
C ASP A 257 10.60 13.27 -9.49
N ALA A 258 10.61 13.61 -10.77
CA ALA A 258 9.95 14.82 -11.27
C ALA A 258 8.41 14.76 -11.04
N LEU A 259 7.79 13.62 -11.31
CA LEU A 259 6.37 13.44 -11.06
C LEU A 259 6.04 13.40 -9.56
N ILE A 260 6.87 12.73 -8.75
CA ILE A 260 6.72 12.71 -7.30
C ILE A 260 6.75 14.14 -6.73
N LYS A 261 7.76 14.94 -7.12
CA LYS A 261 7.88 16.34 -6.67
C LYS A 261 6.75 17.23 -7.16
N LYS A 262 6.17 16.94 -8.33
CA LYS A 262 4.98 17.64 -8.83
C LYS A 262 3.75 17.37 -7.96
N ASP A 263 3.55 16.11 -7.57
CA ASP A 263 2.39 15.69 -6.77
C ASP A 263 2.57 15.97 -5.28
N ASN A 264 3.83 15.97 -4.80
CA ASN A 264 4.19 16.29 -3.42
C ASN A 264 5.41 17.24 -3.39
N PRO A 265 5.19 18.56 -3.39
CA PRO A 265 6.27 19.55 -3.38
C PRO A 265 7.17 19.54 -2.13
N GLU A 266 6.75 18.85 -1.05
CA GLU A 266 7.57 18.67 0.15
C GLU A 266 8.75 17.70 -0.08
N MET A 267 8.71 16.88 -1.13
CA MET A 267 9.78 15.95 -1.48
C MET A 267 10.96 16.67 -2.12
N THR A 268 12.05 16.79 -1.39
CA THR A 268 13.32 17.29 -1.93
C THR A 268 14.11 16.16 -2.62
N GLN A 269 15.06 16.53 -3.50
CA GLN A 269 15.91 15.52 -4.12
C GLN A 269 16.73 14.73 -3.08
N ALA A 270 17.22 15.40 -2.04
CA ALA A 270 17.98 14.73 -0.96
C ALA A 270 17.14 13.67 -0.22
N VAL A 271 15.85 13.95 0.02
CA VAL A 271 14.93 12.98 0.62
C VAL A 271 14.72 11.77 -0.30
N LEU A 272 14.52 12.00 -1.60
CA LEU A 272 14.33 10.91 -2.56
C LEU A 272 15.61 10.06 -2.73
N ASP A 273 16.78 10.70 -2.81
CA ASP A 273 18.06 10.01 -2.98
C ASP A 273 18.40 9.13 -1.78
N GLN A 274 18.25 9.66 -0.55
CA GLN A 274 18.49 8.87 0.64
C GLN A 274 17.51 7.71 0.78
N ALA A 275 16.23 7.92 0.44
CA ALA A 275 15.21 6.87 0.49
C ALA A 275 15.56 5.72 -0.47
N ARG A 276 15.94 6.03 -1.73
CA ARG A 276 16.43 5.01 -2.69
C ARG A 276 17.66 4.29 -2.18
N ALA A 277 18.63 5.01 -1.63
CA ALA A 277 19.82 4.40 -1.03
C ALA A 277 19.46 3.42 0.10
N LYS A 278 18.49 3.79 0.95
CA LYS A 278 17.96 2.90 2.00
C LYS A 278 17.22 1.69 1.42
N MET A 279 16.37 1.87 0.42
CA MET A 279 15.70 0.74 -0.25
C MET A 279 16.69 -0.28 -0.77
N LYS A 280 17.78 0.17 -1.40
CA LYS A 280 18.86 -0.71 -1.90
C LYS A 280 19.62 -1.37 -0.76
N SER A 281 20.09 -0.60 0.22
CA SER A 281 20.93 -1.13 1.32
C SER A 281 20.22 -2.13 2.22
N TYR A 282 18.91 -1.97 2.43
CA TYR A 282 18.08 -2.90 3.17
C TYR A 282 17.49 -4.03 2.31
N GLY A 283 17.65 -3.96 0.99
CA GLY A 283 17.09 -4.93 0.07
C GLY A 283 15.56 -4.93 0.08
N LEU A 284 14.90 -3.77 0.28
CA LEU A 284 13.45 -3.74 0.48
C LEU A 284 12.70 -4.31 -0.72
N VAL A 285 13.17 -4.05 -1.95
CA VAL A 285 12.50 -4.42 -3.20
C VAL A 285 13.09 -5.70 -3.81
N THR A 286 14.42 -5.88 -3.74
CA THR A 286 15.16 -6.86 -4.55
C THR A 286 15.64 -8.09 -3.77
N SER A 287 15.35 -8.17 -2.46
CA SER A 287 15.67 -9.36 -1.64
C SER A 287 14.56 -10.42 -1.70
N GLY A 288 14.64 -11.42 -0.83
CA GLY A 288 13.61 -12.45 -0.68
C GLY A 288 13.27 -13.16 -1.99
N ASP A 289 11.99 -13.37 -2.25
CA ASP A 289 11.51 -14.04 -3.47
C ASP A 289 11.89 -13.26 -4.74
N ALA A 290 12.00 -11.94 -4.66
CA ALA A 290 12.37 -11.11 -5.81
C ALA A 290 13.82 -11.33 -6.27
N ALA A 291 14.70 -11.81 -5.42
CA ALA A 291 16.10 -12.09 -5.79
C ALA A 291 16.21 -13.18 -6.87
N THR A 292 15.26 -14.11 -6.93
CA THR A 292 15.24 -15.22 -7.90
C THR A 292 14.12 -15.11 -8.93
N GLN A 293 12.97 -14.53 -8.55
CA GLN A 293 11.78 -14.48 -9.41
C GLN A 293 11.53 -13.09 -10.01
N GLY A 294 12.30 -12.08 -9.58
CA GLY A 294 12.16 -10.69 -10.03
C GLY A 294 11.18 -9.86 -9.19
N ILE A 295 11.24 -8.54 -9.39
CA ILE A 295 10.41 -7.58 -8.66
C ILE A 295 8.93 -7.87 -8.89
N GLY A 296 8.16 -7.83 -7.82
CA GLY A 296 6.74 -8.17 -7.80
C GLY A 296 6.44 -9.57 -7.29
N ALA A 297 7.47 -10.41 -7.11
CA ALA A 297 7.32 -11.80 -6.69
C ALA A 297 6.57 -11.98 -5.37
N MET A 298 5.77 -13.03 -5.32
CA MET A 298 5.15 -13.60 -4.12
C MET A 298 5.17 -15.12 -4.25
N THR A 299 5.18 -15.82 -3.11
CA THR A 299 5.15 -17.29 -3.06
C THR A 299 4.07 -17.80 -2.09
N ASP A 300 3.49 -18.95 -2.40
CA ASP A 300 2.56 -19.65 -1.49
C ASP A 300 3.21 -19.96 -0.14
N GLN A 301 4.50 -20.31 -0.15
CA GLN A 301 5.25 -20.59 1.07
C GLN A 301 5.27 -19.40 1.99
N ARG A 302 5.62 -18.22 1.49
CA ARG A 302 5.76 -17.02 2.31
C ARG A 302 4.41 -16.47 2.80
N TRP A 303 3.35 -16.59 1.99
CA TRP A 303 1.99 -16.31 2.45
C TRP A 303 1.55 -17.24 3.56
N LYS A 304 1.90 -18.54 3.44
CA LYS A 304 1.63 -19.53 4.50
C LYS A 304 2.38 -19.20 5.78
N GLU A 305 3.68 -18.88 5.67
CA GLU A 305 4.50 -18.49 6.83
C GLU A 305 3.93 -17.25 7.54
N PHE A 306 3.54 -16.22 6.77
CA PHE A 306 2.88 -15.04 7.32
C PHE A 306 1.59 -15.40 8.06
N PHE A 307 0.74 -16.20 7.42
CA PHE A 307 -0.53 -16.62 8.02
C PHE A 307 -0.31 -17.48 9.27
N ASP A 308 0.58 -18.46 9.22
CA ASP A 308 0.85 -19.36 10.35
C ASP A 308 1.34 -18.59 11.58
N VAL A 309 2.25 -17.62 11.38
CA VAL A 309 2.73 -16.74 12.45
C VAL A 309 1.57 -15.93 13.02
N ALA A 310 0.79 -15.26 12.19
CA ALA A 310 -0.32 -14.42 12.64
C ALA A 310 -1.43 -15.25 13.32
N ALA A 311 -1.78 -16.41 12.77
CA ALA A 311 -2.78 -17.30 13.36
C ALA A 311 -2.32 -17.93 14.69
N SER A 312 -1.03 -18.30 14.80
CA SER A 312 -0.46 -18.82 16.06
C SER A 312 -0.52 -17.78 17.19
N GLN A 313 -0.51 -16.51 16.83
CA GLN A 313 -0.61 -15.39 17.76
C GLN A 313 -2.03 -14.90 18.00
N GLY A 314 -3.04 -15.61 17.44
CA GLY A 314 -4.45 -15.27 17.60
C GLY A 314 -4.91 -14.03 16.82
N VAL A 315 -4.14 -13.57 15.85
CA VAL A 315 -4.51 -12.44 14.98
C VAL A 315 -5.61 -12.84 14.01
N TYR A 316 -5.51 -14.05 13.45
CA TYR A 316 -6.50 -14.63 12.55
C TYR A 316 -7.00 -15.99 13.04
N PRO A 317 -8.25 -16.35 12.73
CA PRO A 317 -8.74 -17.70 12.93
C PRO A 317 -7.87 -18.72 12.16
N LYS A 318 -7.59 -19.87 12.76
CA LYS A 318 -6.73 -20.91 12.14
C LYS A 318 -7.33 -21.52 10.87
N ASP A 319 -8.63 -21.43 10.71
CA ASP A 319 -9.41 -21.93 9.57
C ASP A 319 -9.72 -20.86 8.52
N LEU A 320 -9.13 -19.65 8.64
CA LEU A 320 -9.25 -18.62 7.62
C LEU A 320 -8.68 -19.13 6.28
N ASP A 321 -9.48 -18.99 5.22
CA ASP A 321 -8.98 -19.20 3.85
C ASP A 321 -8.03 -18.08 3.42
N TYR A 322 -6.81 -18.12 3.96
CA TYR A 322 -5.77 -17.12 3.65
C TYR A 322 -5.37 -17.10 2.18
N LYS A 323 -5.62 -18.19 1.42
CA LYS A 323 -5.33 -18.24 -0.02
C LYS A 323 -6.24 -17.35 -0.83
N SER A 324 -7.38 -16.96 -0.30
CA SER A 324 -8.26 -15.98 -0.93
C SER A 324 -7.68 -14.56 -0.94
N ALA A 325 -6.65 -14.29 -0.12
CA ALA A 325 -6.01 -12.97 -0.03
C ALA A 325 -5.14 -12.60 -1.25
N TYR A 326 -4.69 -13.57 -2.06
CA TYR A 326 -3.74 -13.32 -3.14
C TYR A 326 -3.94 -14.23 -4.35
N THR A 327 -3.26 -13.90 -5.45
CA THR A 327 -3.11 -14.79 -6.61
C THR A 327 -1.74 -14.62 -7.25
N LEU A 328 -1.14 -15.72 -7.66
CA LEU A 328 0.19 -15.75 -8.30
C LEU A 328 0.11 -15.72 -9.84
N GLN A 329 -1.08 -15.75 -10.42
CA GLN A 329 -1.29 -15.94 -11.86
C GLN A 329 -0.71 -14.83 -12.75
N PHE A 330 -0.38 -13.67 -12.19
CA PHE A 330 0.17 -12.51 -12.92
C PHE A 330 1.69 -12.38 -12.78
N LEU A 331 2.30 -13.23 -11.98
CA LEU A 331 3.74 -13.25 -11.73
C LEU A 331 4.44 -14.10 -12.78
N LYS A 332 5.75 -13.88 -12.96
CA LYS A 332 6.57 -14.76 -13.77
C LYS A 332 6.60 -16.14 -13.12
N PRO A 333 6.50 -17.24 -13.90
CA PRO A 333 6.73 -18.57 -13.35
C PRO A 333 8.11 -18.62 -12.68
N ALA A 334 8.20 -19.32 -11.54
CA ALA A 334 9.51 -19.67 -10.97
C ALA A 334 10.33 -20.43 -12.01
N GLN A 335 11.56 -19.98 -12.26
CA GLN A 335 12.49 -20.68 -13.15
C GLN A 335 13.07 -21.91 -12.48
#